data_a47f00c8c4d89968a3376db295050b16
#
_entry.id   a47f00c8c4d89968a3376db295050b16
#
_cell.length_a   1.000
_cell.length_b   1.000
_cell.length_c   1.000
_cell.angle_alpha   90.00
_cell.angle_beta   90.00
_cell.angle_gamma   90.00
#
_symmetry.space_group_name_H-M   'P 1'
#
loop_
_entity.id
_entity.type
_entity.pdbx_description
1 polymer ?
#
loop_
_entity_poly.entity_id
_entity_poly.type
_entity_poly.pdbx_seq_one_letter_code
_entity_poly.pdbx_strand_id
1 'polypeptide(L)'
;MAKTLTNKKKIIVMSALVLLLAVTAVFNFVLADTNVGAASNDTVTAANYFAAYRSERTTTRNEELTQLDGVIALYQPGDEKYEEATKMKMEIVAAMEKELVVETMVKSIGFSDAVVTVSSDFGSVNVFIDTPELTYDSALSIYTMLKSETGISPENIRIVPINSAS
;
A
#
# COMPACT_ATOMS: atom_id res chain seq x y z
N MET A 1 0.34 42.21 -27.02
CA MET A 1 1.08 43.35 -26.41
C MET A 1 1.57 42.95 -25.03
N ALA A 2 2.85 42.63 -24.90
CA ALA A 2 3.43 42.28 -23.60
C ALA A 2 3.65 43.54 -22.79
N LYS A 3 2.93 43.71 -21.68
CA LYS A 3 3.02 44.83 -20.76
C LYS A 3 4.34 44.73 -20.01
N THR A 4 5.31 45.55 -20.35
CA THR A 4 6.62 45.64 -19.67
C THR A 4 6.42 46.07 -18.22
N LEU A 5 6.69 45.16 -17.30
CA LEU A 5 6.65 45.42 -15.85
C LEU A 5 7.70 46.48 -15.49
N THR A 6 7.31 47.51 -14.78
CA THR A 6 8.20 48.59 -14.26
C THR A 6 9.30 47.94 -13.40
N ASN A 7 10.54 48.45 -13.45
CA ASN A 7 11.70 47.87 -12.77
C ASN A 7 11.46 47.57 -11.28
N LYS A 8 10.69 48.41 -10.59
CA LYS A 8 10.27 48.16 -9.19
C LYS A 8 9.41 46.93 -9.02
N LYS A 9 8.48 46.63 -9.96
CA LYS A 9 7.66 45.40 -9.95
C LYS A 9 8.48 44.17 -10.28
N LYS A 10 9.48 44.29 -11.16
CA LYS A 10 10.41 43.17 -11.45
C LYS A 10 11.24 42.81 -10.21
N ILE A 11 11.72 43.78 -9.46
CA ILE A 11 12.50 43.57 -8.24
C ILE A 11 11.61 42.90 -7.17
N ILE A 12 10.36 43.33 -6.99
CA ILE A 12 9.43 42.73 -6.03
C ILE A 12 9.11 41.29 -6.40
N VAL A 13 8.87 40.99 -7.69
CA VAL A 13 8.59 39.61 -8.15
C VAL A 13 9.82 38.73 -7.98
N MET A 14 11.03 39.26 -8.30
CA MET A 14 12.27 38.50 -8.13
C MET A 14 12.57 38.23 -6.64
N SER A 15 12.34 39.21 -5.76
CA SER A 15 12.54 39.01 -4.31
C SER A 15 11.53 38.03 -3.73
N ALA A 16 10.27 38.07 -4.16
CA ALA A 16 9.25 37.09 -3.76
C ALA A 16 9.59 35.68 -4.21
N LEU A 17 10.13 35.53 -5.43
CA LEU A 17 10.54 34.24 -5.98
C LEU A 17 11.75 33.65 -5.22
N VAL A 18 12.73 34.48 -4.89
CA VAL A 18 13.89 34.08 -4.08
C VAL A 18 13.47 33.69 -2.65
N LEU A 19 12.52 34.43 -2.07
CA LEU A 19 11.99 34.13 -0.74
C LEU A 19 11.21 32.80 -0.74
N LEU A 20 10.46 32.53 -1.79
CA LEU A 20 9.71 31.28 -1.97
C LEU A 20 10.67 30.08 -2.14
N LEU A 21 11.77 30.26 -2.89
CA LEU A 21 12.82 29.24 -3.03
C LEU A 21 13.55 28.99 -1.70
N ALA A 22 13.82 30.05 -0.92
CA ALA A 22 14.44 29.90 0.40
C ALA A 22 13.51 29.14 1.37
N VAL A 23 12.22 29.45 1.37
CA VAL A 23 11.23 28.73 2.19
C VAL A 23 11.13 27.25 1.79
N THR A 24 11.10 26.95 0.48
CA THR A 24 11.07 25.56 0.01
C THR A 24 12.36 24.81 0.34
N ALA A 25 13.53 25.46 0.30
CA ALA A 25 14.79 24.87 0.70
C ALA A 25 14.83 24.57 2.20
N VAL A 26 14.35 25.47 3.05
CA VAL A 26 14.26 25.26 4.51
C VAL A 26 13.24 24.16 4.82
N PHE A 27 12.08 24.16 4.17
CA PHE A 27 11.09 23.08 4.32
C PHE A 27 11.64 21.73 3.90
N ASN A 28 12.34 21.66 2.76
CA ASN A 28 12.99 20.43 2.32
C ASN A 28 14.07 19.96 3.29
N PHE A 29 14.84 20.88 3.85
CA PHE A 29 15.87 20.57 4.84
C PHE A 29 15.26 20.11 6.17
N VAL A 30 14.22 20.78 6.69
CA VAL A 30 13.54 20.40 7.93
C VAL A 30 12.76 19.10 7.78
N LEU A 31 12.11 18.85 6.63
CA LEU A 31 11.46 17.54 6.36
C LEU A 31 12.49 16.44 6.07
N ALA A 32 13.62 16.77 5.45
CA ALA A 32 14.71 15.81 5.28
C ALA A 32 15.35 15.43 6.62
N ASP A 33 15.52 16.36 7.55
CA ASP A 33 16.03 16.09 8.89
C ASP A 33 15.06 15.26 9.76
N THR A 34 13.76 15.31 9.48
CA THR A 34 12.76 14.44 10.12
C THR A 34 12.63 13.07 9.43
N ASN A 35 13.14 12.92 8.19
CA ASN A 35 13.17 11.67 7.43
C ASN A 35 14.60 11.13 7.19
N VAL A 36 15.64 11.84 7.61
CA VAL A 36 16.99 11.27 7.72
C VAL A 36 17.16 10.73 9.14
N GLY A 37 16.28 9.81 9.51
CA GLY A 37 16.71 8.71 10.34
C GLY A 37 17.79 8.03 9.52
N ALA A 38 19.03 8.17 10.01
CA ALA A 38 20.23 7.49 9.62
C ALA A 38 20.03 6.42 8.54
N ALA A 39 20.83 6.47 7.48
CA ALA A 39 21.30 5.26 6.84
C ALA A 39 22.09 4.44 7.90
N SER A 40 21.37 3.94 8.89
CA SER A 40 21.73 2.72 9.56
C SER A 40 21.70 1.68 8.45
N ASN A 41 22.71 0.87 8.35
CA ASN A 41 22.66 -0.45 7.74
C ASN A 41 21.56 -1.23 8.51
N ASP A 42 20.28 -0.84 8.32
CA ASP A 42 19.17 -1.68 8.68
C ASP A 42 19.27 -2.86 7.73
N THR A 43 19.89 -3.91 8.22
CA THR A 43 19.63 -5.25 7.70
C THR A 43 18.12 -5.32 7.63
N VAL A 44 17.59 -5.36 6.40
CA VAL A 44 16.15 -5.50 6.16
C VAL A 44 15.78 -6.86 6.72
N THR A 45 15.42 -6.87 8.00
CA THR A 45 14.92 -8.10 8.63
C THR A 45 13.54 -8.40 8.04
N ALA A 46 13.19 -9.68 7.93
CA ALA A 46 11.84 -10.06 7.47
C ALA A 46 10.78 -9.36 8.33
N ALA A 47 10.99 -9.23 9.64
CA ALA A 47 10.07 -8.53 10.54
C ALA A 47 9.82 -7.08 10.12
N ASN A 48 10.87 -6.33 9.77
CA ASN A 48 10.75 -4.94 9.29
C ASN A 48 10.03 -4.90 7.93
N TYR A 49 10.33 -5.85 7.03
CA TYR A 49 9.64 -5.98 5.75
C TYR A 49 8.14 -6.19 5.93
N PHE A 50 7.74 -7.16 6.76
CA PHE A 50 6.33 -7.47 7.01
C PHE A 50 5.60 -6.32 7.72
N ALA A 51 6.24 -5.66 8.67
CA ALA A 51 5.68 -4.49 9.34
C ALA A 51 5.44 -3.33 8.37
N ALA A 52 6.44 -3.01 7.54
CA ALA A 52 6.33 -1.96 6.52
C ALA A 52 5.24 -2.28 5.50
N TYR A 53 5.20 -3.51 4.99
CA TYR A 53 4.19 -3.93 4.01
C TYR A 53 2.76 -3.85 4.57
N ARG A 54 2.54 -4.29 5.83
CA ARG A 54 1.22 -4.15 6.48
C ARG A 54 0.81 -2.69 6.64
N SER A 55 1.76 -1.84 7.02
CA SER A 55 1.51 -0.39 7.15
C SER A 55 1.12 0.23 5.82
N GLU A 56 1.88 -0.04 4.76
CA GLU A 56 1.60 0.44 3.41
C GLU A 56 0.25 -0.06 2.90
N ARG A 57 -0.04 -1.37 3.02
CA ARG A 57 -1.32 -1.95 2.65
C ARG A 57 -2.48 -1.28 3.38
N THR A 58 -2.35 -1.07 4.69
CA THR A 58 -3.39 -0.40 5.49
C THR A 58 -3.61 1.03 5.02
N THR A 59 -2.55 1.77 4.76
CA THR A 59 -2.63 3.15 4.25
C THR A 59 -3.33 3.19 2.91
N THR A 60 -2.91 2.37 1.95
CA THR A 60 -3.52 2.29 0.61
C THR A 60 -5.01 1.93 0.69
N ARG A 61 -5.38 0.94 1.51
CA ARG A 61 -6.78 0.54 1.68
C ARG A 61 -7.64 1.66 2.28
N ASN A 62 -7.11 2.38 3.27
CA ASN A 62 -7.81 3.53 3.86
C ASN A 62 -8.00 4.68 2.85
N GLU A 63 -7.01 4.92 1.99
CA GLU A 63 -7.11 5.92 0.92
C GLU A 63 -8.16 5.50 -0.12
N GLU A 64 -8.16 4.24 -0.57
CA GLU A 64 -9.16 3.70 -1.49
C GLU A 64 -10.58 3.84 -0.91
N LEU A 65 -10.79 3.42 0.34
CA LEU A 65 -12.09 3.54 1.02
C LEU A 65 -12.52 5.00 1.16
N THR A 66 -11.61 5.92 1.50
CA THR A 66 -11.90 7.35 1.60
C THR A 66 -12.30 7.96 0.26
N GLN A 67 -11.64 7.56 -0.83
CA GLN A 67 -12.01 8.01 -2.18
C GLN A 67 -13.40 7.51 -2.57
N LEU A 68 -13.72 6.25 -2.27
CA LEU A 68 -15.05 5.68 -2.54
C LEU A 68 -16.13 6.36 -1.70
N ASP A 69 -15.85 6.69 -0.43
CA ASP A 69 -16.77 7.46 0.41
C ASP A 69 -17.03 8.86 -0.17
N GLY A 70 -16.00 9.48 -0.75
CA GLY A 70 -16.16 10.74 -1.49
C GLY A 70 -17.09 10.61 -2.69
N VAL A 71 -17.00 9.53 -3.45
CA VAL A 71 -17.89 9.26 -4.58
C VAL A 71 -19.33 9.01 -4.08
N ILE A 72 -19.50 8.14 -3.08
CA ILE A 72 -20.80 7.80 -2.49
C ILE A 72 -21.51 9.06 -1.98
N ALA A 73 -20.78 10.00 -1.38
CA ALA A 73 -21.35 11.26 -0.88
C ALA A 73 -21.85 12.22 -1.96
N LEU A 74 -21.40 12.07 -3.21
CA LEU A 74 -21.77 12.94 -4.33
C LEU A 74 -23.03 12.48 -5.09
N TYR A 75 -23.42 11.23 -4.93
CA TYR A 75 -24.52 10.62 -5.69
C TYR A 75 -25.63 10.11 -4.76
N GLN A 76 -26.80 9.77 -5.32
CA GLN A 76 -27.94 9.26 -4.55
C GLN A 76 -28.06 7.74 -4.70
N PRO A 77 -28.62 7.04 -3.70
CA PRO A 77 -28.97 5.63 -3.83
C PRO A 77 -29.82 5.39 -5.09
N GLY A 78 -29.40 4.43 -5.91
CA GLY A 78 -30.00 4.13 -7.21
C GLY A 78 -29.29 4.77 -8.41
N ASP A 79 -28.38 5.69 -8.20
CA ASP A 79 -27.46 6.16 -9.24
C ASP A 79 -26.39 5.10 -9.52
N GLU A 80 -26.09 4.87 -10.80
CA GLU A 80 -25.09 3.86 -11.21
C GLU A 80 -23.74 4.04 -10.48
N LYS A 81 -23.27 5.29 -10.35
CA LYS A 81 -22.00 5.58 -9.66
C LYS A 81 -22.05 5.35 -8.15
N TYR A 82 -23.20 5.54 -7.52
CA TYR A 82 -23.40 5.22 -6.12
C TYR A 82 -23.30 3.70 -5.90
N GLU A 83 -24.00 2.94 -6.71
CA GLU A 83 -24.04 1.47 -6.61
C GLU A 83 -22.68 0.85 -6.93
N GLU A 84 -21.99 1.36 -7.97
CA GLU A 84 -20.63 0.92 -8.32
C GLU A 84 -19.65 1.19 -7.18
N ALA A 85 -19.60 2.41 -6.65
CA ALA A 85 -18.69 2.76 -5.54
C ALA A 85 -18.99 1.99 -4.26
N THR A 86 -20.28 1.77 -3.96
CA THR A 86 -20.71 0.97 -2.80
C THR A 86 -20.27 -0.48 -2.96
N LYS A 87 -20.45 -1.06 -4.15
CA LYS A 87 -19.99 -2.42 -4.45
C LYS A 87 -18.48 -2.55 -4.31
N MET A 88 -17.70 -1.65 -4.91
CA MET A 88 -16.23 -1.66 -4.80
C MET A 88 -15.77 -1.54 -3.35
N LYS A 89 -16.43 -0.71 -2.54
CA LYS A 89 -16.14 -0.58 -1.12
C LYS A 89 -16.35 -1.90 -0.37
N MET A 90 -17.46 -2.59 -0.65
CA MET A 90 -17.76 -3.90 -0.05
C MET A 90 -16.74 -4.97 -0.49
N GLU A 91 -16.31 -4.97 -1.75
CA GLU A 91 -15.29 -5.87 -2.28
C GLU A 91 -13.93 -5.66 -1.60
N ILE A 92 -13.52 -4.40 -1.37
CA ILE A 92 -12.29 -4.08 -0.62
C ILE A 92 -12.37 -4.63 0.81
N VAL A 93 -13.49 -4.39 1.52
CA VAL A 93 -13.66 -4.88 2.89
C VAL A 93 -13.63 -6.41 2.93
N ALA A 94 -14.31 -7.08 2.00
CA ALA A 94 -14.29 -8.54 1.91
C ALA A 94 -12.88 -9.09 1.61
N ALA A 95 -12.11 -8.42 0.76
CA ALA A 95 -10.71 -8.78 0.51
C ALA A 95 -9.85 -8.64 1.78
N MET A 96 -10.02 -7.56 2.54
CA MET A 96 -9.30 -7.36 3.81
C MET A 96 -9.60 -8.44 4.85
N GLU A 97 -10.85 -8.89 4.94
CA GLU A 97 -11.24 -10.01 5.81
C GLU A 97 -10.58 -11.31 5.38
N LYS A 98 -10.57 -11.61 4.08
CA LYS A 98 -9.91 -12.80 3.53
C LYS A 98 -8.39 -12.78 3.75
N GLU A 99 -7.75 -11.62 3.57
CA GLU A 99 -6.34 -11.43 3.86
C GLU A 99 -6.00 -11.83 5.30
N LEU A 100 -6.78 -11.36 6.28
CA LEU A 100 -6.57 -11.68 7.70
C LEU A 100 -6.74 -13.18 7.99
N VAL A 101 -7.78 -13.79 7.44
CA VAL A 101 -8.04 -15.23 7.61
C VAL A 101 -6.89 -16.05 7.03
N VAL A 102 -6.49 -15.76 5.80
CA VAL A 102 -5.41 -16.49 5.11
C VAL A 102 -4.06 -16.30 5.81
N GLU A 103 -3.73 -15.08 6.26
CA GLU A 103 -2.51 -14.83 7.05
C GLU A 103 -2.48 -15.70 8.32
N THR A 104 -3.60 -15.79 9.02
CA THR A 104 -3.74 -16.62 10.21
C THR A 104 -3.56 -18.11 9.89
N MET A 105 -4.16 -18.58 8.80
CA MET A 105 -4.05 -19.96 8.36
C MET A 105 -2.62 -20.32 7.95
N VAL A 106 -1.93 -19.44 7.19
CA VAL A 106 -0.53 -19.64 6.80
C VAL A 106 0.37 -19.74 8.04
N LYS A 107 0.17 -18.87 9.03
CA LYS A 107 0.92 -18.97 10.29
C LYS A 107 0.61 -20.24 11.07
N SER A 108 -0.62 -20.73 11.01
CA SER A 108 -1.02 -21.97 11.72
C SER A 108 -0.33 -23.24 11.20
N ILE A 109 0.16 -23.23 9.97
CA ILE A 109 0.90 -24.38 9.39
C ILE A 109 2.42 -24.30 9.64
N GLY A 110 2.88 -23.33 10.45
CA GLY A 110 4.24 -23.29 11.01
C GLY A 110 5.14 -22.18 10.49
N PHE A 111 4.64 -21.26 9.67
CA PHE A 111 5.41 -20.06 9.28
C PHE A 111 5.39 -19.02 10.40
N SER A 112 6.55 -18.42 10.68
CA SER A 112 6.73 -17.40 11.74
C SER A 112 5.94 -16.15 11.47
N ASP A 113 5.91 -15.71 10.19
CA ASP A 113 5.09 -14.58 9.75
C ASP A 113 4.67 -14.73 8.28
N ALA A 114 3.57 -14.07 7.93
CA ALA A 114 3.06 -14.00 6.57
C ALA A 114 2.27 -12.72 6.37
N VAL A 115 2.33 -12.16 5.17
CA VAL A 115 1.44 -11.10 4.71
C VAL A 115 0.77 -11.53 3.42
N VAL A 116 -0.53 -11.36 3.36
CA VAL A 116 -1.35 -11.73 2.21
C VAL A 116 -2.02 -10.49 1.64
N THR A 117 -2.04 -10.37 0.33
CA THR A 117 -2.82 -9.35 -0.37
C THR A 117 -3.71 -10.00 -1.40
N VAL A 118 -5.00 -9.79 -1.27
CA VAL A 118 -6.03 -10.23 -2.21
C VAL A 118 -6.48 -9.02 -3.02
N SER A 119 -6.55 -9.15 -4.34
CA SER A 119 -7.14 -8.09 -5.17
C SER A 119 -8.63 -7.94 -4.86
N SER A 120 -9.16 -6.71 -4.94
CA SER A 120 -10.55 -6.40 -4.59
C SER A 120 -11.57 -7.17 -5.45
N ASP A 121 -11.20 -7.47 -6.70
CA ASP A 121 -11.98 -8.30 -7.62
C ASP A 121 -11.82 -9.82 -7.40
N PHE A 122 -11.06 -10.24 -6.39
CA PHE A 122 -10.69 -11.63 -6.13
C PHE A 122 -10.01 -12.34 -7.31
N GLY A 123 -9.39 -11.57 -8.20
CA GLY A 123 -8.69 -12.09 -9.37
C GLY A 123 -7.31 -12.67 -9.07
N SER A 124 -6.64 -12.21 -8.01
CA SER A 124 -5.28 -12.64 -7.66
C SER A 124 -4.97 -12.57 -6.17
N VAL A 125 -3.98 -13.37 -5.74
CA VAL A 125 -3.45 -13.38 -4.37
C VAL A 125 -1.93 -13.37 -4.40
N ASN A 126 -1.32 -12.49 -3.60
CA ASN A 126 0.10 -12.53 -3.29
C ASN A 126 0.28 -12.90 -1.82
N VAL A 127 1.15 -13.87 -1.57
CA VAL A 127 1.49 -14.33 -0.22
C VAL A 127 2.98 -14.16 -0.02
N PHE A 128 3.37 -13.36 0.94
CA PHE A 128 4.75 -13.19 1.38
C PHE A 128 4.90 -13.96 2.70
N ILE A 129 5.87 -14.84 2.79
CA ILE A 129 6.08 -15.70 3.96
C ILE A 129 7.49 -15.60 4.48
N ASP A 130 7.63 -15.57 5.79
CA ASP A 130 8.93 -15.62 6.46
C ASP A 130 9.45 -17.05 6.48
N THR A 131 10.29 -17.35 5.50
CA THR A 131 10.96 -18.65 5.38
C THR A 131 12.23 -18.50 4.55
N PRO A 132 13.32 -19.17 4.95
CA PRO A 132 14.53 -19.22 4.14
C PRO A 132 14.35 -20.04 2.86
N GLU A 133 13.45 -21.01 2.88
CA GLU A 133 13.19 -21.90 1.75
C GLU A 133 11.71 -22.31 1.72
N LEU A 134 11.14 -22.26 0.54
CA LEU A 134 9.78 -22.75 0.28
C LEU A 134 9.86 -24.18 -0.30
N THR A 135 9.50 -25.17 0.50
CA THR A 135 9.44 -26.56 0.03
C THR A 135 8.20 -26.78 -0.83
N TYR A 136 8.26 -27.81 -1.68
CA TYR A 136 7.12 -28.19 -2.53
C TYR A 136 5.86 -28.50 -1.69
N ASP A 137 6.00 -29.25 -0.60
CA ASP A 137 4.87 -29.62 0.27
C ASP A 137 4.23 -28.41 0.96
N SER A 138 5.06 -27.48 1.42
CA SER A 138 4.57 -26.22 2.00
C SER A 138 3.86 -25.36 0.97
N ALA A 139 4.42 -25.24 -0.23
CA ALA A 139 3.79 -24.52 -1.32
C ALA A 139 2.44 -25.13 -1.70
N LEU A 140 2.38 -26.47 -1.85
CA LEU A 140 1.14 -27.18 -2.18
C LEU A 140 0.07 -26.99 -1.09
N SER A 141 0.48 -27.01 0.18
CA SER A 141 -0.42 -26.78 1.31
C SER A 141 -1.01 -25.37 1.27
N ILE A 142 -0.17 -24.35 1.02
CA ILE A 142 -0.62 -22.97 0.89
C ILE A 142 -1.55 -22.80 -0.32
N TYR A 143 -1.20 -23.34 -1.49
CA TYR A 143 -2.06 -23.28 -2.68
C TYR A 143 -3.44 -23.91 -2.44
N THR A 144 -3.47 -25.08 -1.81
CA THR A 144 -4.72 -25.78 -1.53
C THR A 144 -5.60 -24.99 -0.56
N MET A 145 -5.00 -24.45 0.49
CA MET A 145 -5.66 -23.60 1.48
C MET A 145 -6.23 -22.34 0.84
N LEU A 146 -5.42 -21.60 0.08
CA LEU A 146 -5.82 -20.38 -0.61
C LEU A 146 -6.98 -20.63 -1.57
N LYS A 147 -6.87 -21.69 -2.40
CA LYS A 147 -7.94 -22.07 -3.33
C LYS A 147 -9.25 -22.37 -2.59
N SER A 148 -9.17 -23.08 -1.47
CA SER A 148 -10.35 -23.42 -0.65
C SER A 148 -10.99 -22.19 -0.04
N GLU A 149 -10.19 -21.24 0.46
CA GLU A 149 -10.68 -20.07 1.20
C GLU A 149 -11.12 -18.92 0.28
N THR A 150 -10.39 -18.69 -0.81
CA THR A 150 -10.64 -17.54 -1.69
C THR A 150 -11.36 -17.92 -2.98
N GLY A 151 -11.34 -19.18 -3.39
CA GLY A 151 -11.82 -19.64 -4.70
C GLY A 151 -10.90 -19.29 -5.87
N ILE A 152 -9.78 -18.59 -5.63
CA ILE A 152 -8.86 -18.13 -6.66
C ILE A 152 -8.09 -19.32 -7.24
N SER A 153 -7.96 -19.34 -8.56
CA SER A 153 -7.23 -20.36 -9.29
C SER A 153 -5.73 -20.31 -8.99
N PRO A 154 -5.05 -21.46 -8.88
CA PRO A 154 -3.63 -21.52 -8.52
C PRO A 154 -2.70 -20.69 -9.42
N GLU A 155 -3.01 -20.55 -10.70
CA GLU A 155 -2.26 -19.71 -11.64
C GLU A 155 -2.23 -18.22 -11.28
N ASN A 156 -3.19 -17.78 -10.48
CA ASN A 156 -3.31 -16.39 -9.99
C ASN A 156 -2.81 -16.23 -8.55
N ILE A 157 -2.22 -17.28 -7.99
CA ILE A 157 -1.64 -17.26 -6.64
C ILE A 157 -0.12 -17.17 -6.78
N ARG A 158 0.47 -16.15 -6.15
CA ARG A 158 1.92 -15.98 -6.06
C ARG A 158 2.36 -16.14 -4.62
N ILE A 159 3.30 -17.05 -4.37
CA ILE A 159 3.93 -17.23 -3.07
C ILE A 159 5.40 -16.78 -3.18
N VAL A 160 5.81 -15.89 -2.28
CA VAL A 160 7.14 -15.30 -2.26
C VAL A 160 7.78 -15.54 -0.90
N PRO A 161 8.84 -16.34 -0.81
CA PRO A 161 9.62 -16.45 0.41
C PRO A 161 10.41 -15.16 0.64
N ILE A 162 10.34 -14.64 1.86
CA ILE A 162 11.15 -13.54 2.34
C ILE A 162 12.13 -14.10 3.34
N ASN A 163 13.40 -14.02 3.03
CA ASN A 163 14.46 -14.49 3.90
C ASN A 163 15.00 -13.32 4.74
N SER A 164 14.98 -13.46 6.06
CA SER A 164 15.78 -12.62 6.92
C SER A 164 17.23 -12.99 6.65
N ALA A 165 17.98 -12.13 5.98
CA ALA A 165 19.43 -12.28 5.95
C ALA A 165 19.93 -12.29 7.39
N SER A 166 20.44 -13.43 7.84
CA SER A 166 21.08 -13.63 9.13
C SER A 166 22.46 -12.95 9.17
#